data_624733f9473bdc5b16dc3a67f6103c7d
#
_entry.id   624733f9473bdc5b16dc3a67f6103c7d
#
_cell.length_a   1.000
_cell.length_b   1.000
_cell.length_c   1.000
_cell.angle_alpha   90.00
_cell.angle_beta   90.00
_cell.angle_gamma   90.00
#
_symmetry.space_group_name_H-M   'P 1'
#
loop_
_entity.id
_entity.type
_entity.pdbx_description
1 polymer ?
#
loop_
_entity_poly.entity_id
_entity_poly.type
_entity_poly.pdbx_seq_one_letter_code
_entity_poly.pdbx_strand_id
1 'polypeptide(L)'
;MIRFARGSQRRVIVCGRYAVKVPRLHRLRAGARANLEEARIWREGWQRRYPELCPVVACLPFGIALIMPAVRIMARIELDRFDASGEKPDHYPDPELYEDKLGEWGYLDGRPVVVDYAMRVHMTSEDLELIDPRVRTIFDVMRE
;
A
#
# COMPACT_ATOMS: atom_id res chain seq x y z
N MET A 1 7.82 -15.57 14.57
CA MET A 1 7.94 -14.30 15.32
C MET A 1 6.98 -13.30 14.73
N ILE A 2 6.16 -12.66 15.53
CA ILE A 2 5.24 -11.61 15.12
C ILE A 2 5.93 -10.27 15.38
N ARG A 3 5.99 -9.41 14.38
CA ARG A 3 6.55 -8.05 14.48
C ARG A 3 5.47 -7.03 14.16
N PHE A 4 5.54 -5.90 14.82
CA PHE A 4 4.60 -4.79 14.61
C PHE A 4 5.34 -3.57 14.10
N ALA A 5 4.85 -2.98 13.01
CA ALA A 5 5.28 -1.68 12.54
C ALA A 5 4.11 -0.69 12.58
N ARG A 6 4.42 0.59 12.76
CA ARG A 6 3.40 1.64 12.87
C ARG A 6 3.51 2.61 11.71
N GLY A 7 2.48 2.63 10.87
CA GLY A 7 2.25 3.72 9.93
C GLY A 7 1.30 4.77 10.53
N SER A 8 1.11 5.88 9.83
CA SER A 8 0.22 6.97 10.27
C SER A 8 -1.25 6.54 10.34
N GLN A 9 -1.72 5.74 9.39
CA GLN A 9 -3.12 5.33 9.24
C GLN A 9 -3.35 3.84 9.52
N ARG A 10 -2.30 3.02 9.42
CA ARG A 10 -2.35 1.56 9.50
C ARG A 10 -1.31 1.02 10.44
N ARG A 11 -1.59 -0.16 10.99
CA ARG A 11 -0.60 -1.01 11.64
C ARG A 11 -0.23 -2.13 10.68
N VAL A 12 1.03 -2.52 10.68
CA VAL A 12 1.52 -3.67 9.92
C VAL A 12 1.91 -4.76 10.89
N ILE A 13 1.33 -5.92 10.71
CA ILE A 13 1.61 -7.12 11.50
C ILE A 13 2.34 -8.08 10.57
N VAL A 14 3.59 -8.38 10.88
CA VAL A 14 4.38 -9.33 10.11
C VAL A 14 4.32 -10.69 10.79
N CYS A 15 3.81 -11.67 10.09
CA CYS A 15 3.69 -13.05 10.55
C CYS A 15 4.27 -14.01 9.48
N GLY A 16 5.39 -14.63 9.77
CA GLY A 16 6.10 -15.46 8.82
C GLY A 16 6.46 -14.68 7.54
N ARG A 17 6.02 -15.18 6.40
CA ARG A 17 6.26 -14.57 5.08
C ARG A 17 5.20 -13.58 4.63
N TYR A 18 4.27 -13.22 5.50
CA TYR A 18 3.20 -12.27 5.19
C TYR A 18 3.23 -11.06 6.10
N ALA A 19 2.87 -9.93 5.53
CA ALA A 19 2.58 -8.69 6.22
C ALA A 19 1.09 -8.38 6.07
N VAL A 20 0.42 -8.08 7.17
CA VAL A 20 -0.99 -7.73 7.21
C VAL A 20 -1.14 -6.28 7.63
N LYS A 21 -1.66 -5.46 6.75
CA LYS A 21 -1.97 -4.05 7.04
C LYS A 21 -3.40 -3.94 7.55
N VAL A 22 -3.55 -3.47 8.77
CA VAL A 22 -4.86 -3.24 9.39
C VAL A 22 -5.04 -1.75 9.71
N PRO A 23 -6.24 -1.19 9.51
CA PRO A 23 -6.52 0.18 9.90
C PRO A 23 -6.30 0.40 11.40
N ARG A 24 -5.81 1.57 11.77
CA ARG A 24 -5.78 1.97 13.20
C ARG A 24 -7.20 2.33 13.65
N LEU A 25 -7.55 1.95 14.86
CA LEU A 25 -8.92 2.16 15.41
C LEU A 25 -9.37 3.63 15.31
N HIS A 26 -8.48 4.57 15.65
CA HIS A 26 -8.78 6.00 15.57
C HIS A 26 -8.69 6.59 14.14
N ARG A 27 -8.30 5.79 13.16
CA ARG A 27 -8.22 6.14 11.73
C ARG A 27 -8.77 5.02 10.84
N LEU A 28 -9.82 4.38 11.32
CA LEU A 28 -10.39 3.18 10.70
C LEU A 28 -10.76 3.41 9.23
N ARG A 29 -11.44 4.51 8.93
CA ARG A 29 -11.86 4.83 7.56
C ARG A 29 -10.67 5.10 6.64
N ALA A 30 -9.73 5.92 7.08
CA ALA A 30 -8.57 6.26 6.28
C ALA A 30 -7.69 5.04 5.99
N GLY A 31 -7.45 4.19 7.00
CA GLY A 31 -6.70 2.96 6.84
C GLY A 31 -7.41 1.94 5.95
N ALA A 32 -8.72 1.80 6.08
CA ALA A 32 -9.52 0.92 5.22
C ALA A 32 -9.50 1.38 3.75
N ARG A 33 -9.63 2.68 3.49
CA ARG A 33 -9.51 3.26 2.15
C ARG A 33 -8.15 3.00 1.54
N ALA A 34 -7.07 3.19 2.31
CA ALA A 34 -5.73 2.91 1.84
C ALA A 34 -5.55 1.43 1.45
N ASN A 35 -6.10 0.49 2.23
CA ASN A 35 -6.07 -0.93 1.89
C ASN A 35 -6.86 -1.23 0.61
N LEU A 36 -8.04 -0.66 0.46
CA LEU A 36 -8.86 -0.83 -0.75
C LEU A 36 -8.18 -0.25 -1.98
N GLU A 37 -7.52 0.89 -1.84
CA GLU A 37 -6.81 1.55 -2.94
C GLU A 37 -5.61 0.74 -3.42
N GLU A 38 -4.77 0.24 -2.51
CA GLU A 38 -3.67 -0.65 -2.89
C GLU A 38 -4.18 -1.92 -3.58
N ALA A 39 -5.25 -2.51 -3.07
CA ALA A 39 -5.87 -3.68 -3.69
C ALA A 39 -6.45 -3.35 -5.08
N ARG A 40 -7.01 -2.15 -5.26
CA ARG A 40 -7.53 -1.68 -6.55
C ARG A 40 -6.41 -1.51 -7.55
N ILE A 41 -5.35 -0.79 -7.19
CA ILE A 41 -4.17 -0.57 -8.03
C ILE A 41 -3.59 -1.91 -8.50
N TRP A 42 -3.44 -2.86 -7.58
CA TRP A 42 -2.95 -4.18 -7.92
C TRP A 42 -3.88 -4.94 -8.86
N ARG A 43 -5.17 -4.93 -8.60
CA ARG A 43 -6.19 -5.63 -9.41
C ARG A 43 -6.32 -5.06 -10.81
N GLU A 44 -6.16 -3.75 -10.98
CA GLU A 44 -6.17 -3.07 -12.28
C GLU A 44 -4.92 -3.33 -13.12
N GLY A 45 -3.93 -4.00 -12.56
CA GLY A 45 -2.74 -4.41 -13.28
C GLY A 45 -1.66 -3.34 -13.43
N TRP A 46 -1.65 -2.36 -12.53
CA TRP A 46 -0.65 -1.29 -12.53
C TRP A 46 0.79 -1.81 -12.36
N GLN A 47 0.97 -3.00 -11.76
CA GLN A 47 2.27 -3.67 -11.67
C GLN A 47 2.90 -3.98 -13.02
N ARG A 48 2.14 -3.99 -14.10
CA ARG A 48 2.69 -4.14 -15.47
C ARG A 48 3.47 -2.91 -15.90
N ARG A 49 3.02 -1.73 -15.46
CA ARG A 49 3.68 -0.44 -15.72
C ARG A 49 4.66 -0.08 -14.63
N TYR A 50 4.38 -0.51 -13.39
CA TYR A 50 5.18 -0.25 -12.19
C TYR A 50 5.57 -1.57 -11.52
N PRO A 51 6.57 -2.28 -12.08
CA PRO A 51 6.96 -3.61 -11.59
C PRO A 51 7.55 -3.57 -10.17
N GLU A 52 7.89 -2.39 -9.67
CA GLU A 52 8.36 -2.16 -8.31
C GLU A 52 7.28 -2.29 -7.24
N LEU A 53 6.00 -2.32 -7.61
CA LEU A 53 4.93 -2.47 -6.63
C LEU A 53 4.99 -3.83 -5.94
N CYS A 54 4.93 -3.83 -4.61
CA CYS A 54 4.85 -5.06 -3.84
C CYS A 54 3.51 -5.77 -4.11
N PRO A 55 3.50 -7.08 -4.37
CA PRO A 55 2.28 -7.80 -4.66
C PRO A 55 1.24 -7.72 -3.54
N VAL A 56 -0.03 -7.67 -3.92
CA VAL A 56 -1.16 -7.88 -3.01
C VAL A 56 -1.61 -9.33 -3.11
N VAL A 57 -1.57 -10.05 -2.00
CA VAL A 57 -2.02 -11.43 -1.92
C VAL A 57 -3.53 -11.50 -1.76
N ALA A 58 -4.08 -10.69 -0.85
CA ALA A 58 -5.52 -10.61 -0.61
C ALA A 58 -5.88 -9.29 0.07
N CYS A 59 -7.11 -8.87 -0.13
CA CYS A 59 -7.73 -7.79 0.63
C CYS A 59 -9.06 -8.28 1.19
N LEU A 60 -9.21 -8.20 2.49
CA LEU A 60 -10.46 -8.59 3.14
C LEU A 60 -11.56 -7.54 2.87
N PRO A 61 -12.85 -7.93 2.96
CA PRO A 61 -13.95 -7.03 2.71
C PRO A 61 -13.81 -5.72 3.48
N PHE A 62 -14.24 -4.62 2.86
CA PHE A 62 -14.21 -3.26 3.42
C PHE A 62 -12.82 -2.70 3.73
N GLY A 63 -11.76 -3.36 3.28
CA GLY A 63 -10.39 -2.92 3.58
C GLY A 63 -9.97 -3.14 5.02
N ILE A 64 -10.61 -4.03 5.75
CA ILE A 64 -10.27 -4.32 7.16
C ILE A 64 -8.89 -4.94 7.32
N ALA A 65 -8.41 -5.62 6.29
CA ALA A 65 -7.03 -6.10 6.23
C ALA A 65 -6.56 -6.23 4.79
N LEU A 66 -5.31 -5.88 4.54
CA LEU A 66 -4.60 -6.10 3.29
C LEU A 66 -3.42 -7.02 3.56
N ILE A 67 -3.31 -8.10 2.80
CA ILE A 67 -2.26 -9.11 2.95
C ILE A 67 -1.29 -8.98 1.79
N MET A 68 -0.02 -8.82 2.12
CA MET A 68 1.10 -8.71 1.18
C MET A 68 2.22 -9.67 1.61
N PRO A 69 3.18 -10.00 0.74
CA PRO A 69 4.41 -10.64 1.18
C PRO A 69 5.13 -9.77 2.21
N ALA A 70 5.73 -10.38 3.22
CA ALA A 70 6.62 -9.66 4.11
C ALA A 70 7.89 -9.28 3.36
N VAL A 71 8.29 -8.01 3.46
CA VAL A 71 9.51 -7.50 2.85
C VAL A 71 10.48 -7.03 3.92
N ARG A 72 11.76 -7.08 3.62
CA ARG A 72 12.77 -6.46 4.45
C ARG A 72 12.88 -4.99 4.07
N ILE A 73 12.40 -4.12 4.94
CA ILE A 73 12.47 -2.66 4.69
C ILE A 73 13.93 -2.21 4.59
N MET A 74 14.22 -1.35 3.61
CA MET A 74 15.54 -0.77 3.43
C MET A 74 15.93 0.08 4.64
N ALA A 75 17.15 -0.10 5.13
CA ALA A 75 17.78 0.84 6.06
C ALA A 75 18.11 2.14 5.32
N ARG A 76 18.31 3.23 6.05
CA ARG A 76 18.61 4.55 5.46
C ARG A 76 19.77 4.50 4.48
N ILE A 77 20.87 3.86 4.87
CA ILE A 77 22.06 3.73 4.02
C ILE A 77 21.79 2.92 2.73
N GLU A 78 20.90 1.93 2.80
CA GLU A 78 20.51 1.14 1.62
C GLU A 78 19.66 1.97 0.66
N LEU A 79 18.74 2.77 1.21
CA LEU A 79 17.92 3.69 0.42
C LEU A 79 18.79 4.75 -0.25
N ASP A 80 19.72 5.36 0.47
CA ASP A 80 20.65 6.36 -0.08
C ASP A 80 21.52 5.78 -1.20
N ARG A 81 21.98 4.53 -1.05
CA ARG A 81 22.72 3.81 -2.12
C ARG A 81 21.83 3.50 -3.31
N PHE A 82 20.61 3.10 -3.08
CA PHE A 82 19.65 2.81 -4.14
C PHE A 82 19.32 4.08 -4.93
N ASP A 83 19.17 5.22 -4.26
CA ASP A 83 18.99 6.53 -4.91
C ASP A 83 20.18 6.92 -5.76
N ALA A 84 21.40 6.70 -5.26
CA ALA A 84 22.64 7.03 -5.96
C ALA A 84 22.96 6.08 -7.12
N SER A 85 22.41 4.86 -7.13
CA SER A 85 22.73 3.84 -8.15
C SER A 85 22.08 4.12 -9.51
N GLY A 86 21.03 4.94 -9.54
CA GLY A 86 20.22 5.14 -10.74
C GLY A 86 19.33 3.93 -11.10
N GLU A 87 19.29 2.90 -10.26
CA GLU A 87 18.42 1.73 -10.45
C GLU A 87 16.96 1.99 -10.08
N LYS A 88 16.73 3.10 -9.37
CA LYS A 88 15.40 3.55 -9.07
C LYS A 88 14.67 3.92 -10.36
N PRO A 89 13.43 3.49 -10.56
CA PRO A 89 12.72 3.79 -11.79
C PRO A 89 12.69 5.30 -12.05
N ASP A 90 13.19 5.74 -13.21
CA ASP A 90 13.16 7.15 -13.63
C ASP A 90 11.75 7.68 -13.89
N HIS A 91 10.79 6.76 -14.00
CA HIS A 91 9.40 7.13 -14.12
C HIS A 91 8.79 7.33 -12.74
N TYR A 92 9.16 8.40 -12.12
CA TYR A 92 8.27 9.08 -11.21
C TYR A 92 7.26 9.88 -12.04
N PRO A 93 6.36 9.25 -12.79
CA PRO A 93 5.44 10.03 -13.58
C PRO A 93 4.29 10.48 -12.74
N ASP A 94 4.13 9.84 -11.59
CA ASP A 94 2.98 10.09 -10.77
C ASP A 94 3.38 10.09 -9.29
N PRO A 95 3.78 11.28 -8.76
CA PRO A 95 4.05 11.42 -7.33
C PRO A 95 2.82 11.11 -6.47
N GLU A 96 1.69 10.80 -7.11
CA GLU A 96 0.46 10.43 -6.45
C GLU A 96 0.42 8.94 -6.06
N LEU A 97 1.24 8.08 -6.68
CA LEU A 97 1.19 6.65 -6.44
C LEU A 97 1.93 6.24 -5.16
N TYR A 98 3.13 6.73 -4.96
CA TYR A 98 3.92 6.48 -3.75
C TYR A 98 4.95 7.59 -3.48
N GLU A 99 5.35 7.73 -2.22
CA GLU A 99 6.40 8.67 -1.81
C GLU A 99 7.77 8.00 -1.80
N ASP A 100 8.80 8.81 -2.02
CA ASP A 100 10.17 8.40 -1.89
C ASP A 100 10.70 8.70 -0.51
N LYS A 101 10.36 7.85 0.44
CA LYS A 101 10.80 8.02 1.82
C LYS A 101 11.18 6.72 2.48
N LEU A 102 11.92 6.86 3.57
CA LEU A 102 12.29 5.74 4.42
C LEU A 102 11.03 5.00 4.92
N GLY A 103 11.04 3.68 4.78
CA GLY A 103 9.94 2.81 5.19
C GLY A 103 9.00 2.41 4.06
N GLU A 104 9.11 3.01 2.89
CA GLU A 104 8.27 2.66 1.72
C GLU A 104 8.94 1.67 0.77
N TRP A 105 10.26 1.63 0.76
CA TRP A 105 11.04 0.69 -0.02
C TRP A 105 11.56 -0.48 0.81
N GLY A 106 11.55 -1.66 0.20
CA GLY A 106 12.10 -2.87 0.80
C GLY A 106 12.57 -3.85 -0.26
N TYR A 107 13.07 -5.00 0.20
CA TYR A 107 13.49 -6.10 -0.67
C TYR A 107 12.56 -7.28 -0.53
N LEU A 108 12.02 -7.73 -1.64
CA LEU A 108 11.29 -8.98 -1.79
C LEU A 108 12.10 -9.91 -2.70
N ASP A 109 12.61 -11.01 -2.14
CA ASP A 109 13.44 -11.97 -2.86
C ASP A 109 14.64 -11.30 -3.59
N GLY A 110 15.29 -10.35 -2.91
CA GLY A 110 16.42 -9.59 -3.45
C GLY A 110 16.06 -8.47 -4.42
N ARG A 111 14.79 -8.29 -4.76
CA ARG A 111 14.29 -7.26 -5.66
C ARG A 111 13.74 -6.06 -4.87
N PRO A 112 14.11 -4.82 -5.21
CA PRO A 112 13.51 -3.64 -4.61
C PRO A 112 12.02 -3.54 -4.94
N VAL A 113 11.20 -3.29 -3.93
CA VAL A 113 9.75 -3.11 -4.07
C VAL A 113 9.24 -1.96 -3.20
N VAL A 114 8.17 -1.32 -3.65
CA VAL A 114 7.43 -0.33 -2.89
C VAL A 114 6.32 -1.03 -2.13
N VAL A 115 6.25 -0.82 -0.82
CA VAL A 115 5.29 -1.51 0.07
C VAL A 115 4.10 -0.65 0.46
N ASP A 116 4.14 0.65 0.18
CA ASP A 116 3.05 1.59 0.45
C ASP A 116 2.84 2.48 -0.77
N TYR A 117 1.78 2.25 -1.51
CA TYR A 117 1.44 2.96 -2.73
C TYR A 117 -0.02 3.44 -2.78
N ALA A 118 -0.68 3.51 -1.62
CA ALA A 118 -2.01 4.09 -1.48
C ALA A 118 -1.94 5.60 -1.17
N MET A 119 -0.93 6.24 -1.69
CA MET A 119 -0.66 7.62 -1.37
C MET A 119 -1.70 8.57 -1.98
N ARG A 120 -2.25 9.41 -1.13
CA ARG A 120 -2.95 10.65 -1.49
C ARG A 120 -4.14 10.54 -2.44
N VAL A 121 -4.70 9.37 -2.65
CA VAL A 121 -5.97 9.33 -3.36
C VAL A 121 -7.02 9.97 -2.45
N HIS A 122 -7.19 11.25 -2.61
CA HIS A 122 -8.46 11.87 -2.29
C HIS A 122 -9.46 11.22 -3.25
N MET A 123 -10.18 10.21 -2.76
CA MET A 123 -11.25 9.62 -3.53
C MET A 123 -12.23 10.74 -3.87
N THR A 124 -12.17 11.18 -5.12
CA THR A 124 -13.17 12.09 -5.67
C THR A 124 -14.48 11.34 -5.79
N SER A 125 -15.58 12.08 -5.94
CA SER A 125 -16.89 11.45 -6.17
C SER A 125 -16.89 10.55 -7.42
N GLU A 126 -16.03 10.83 -8.38
CA GLU A 126 -15.85 10.05 -9.61
C GLU A 126 -15.14 8.71 -9.33
N ASP A 127 -14.18 8.68 -8.41
CA ASP A 127 -13.50 7.43 -8.01
C ASP A 127 -14.46 6.48 -7.29
N LEU A 128 -15.47 7.03 -6.60
CA LEU A 128 -16.52 6.23 -5.95
C LEU A 128 -17.44 5.53 -6.96
N GLU A 129 -17.57 6.05 -8.18
CA GLU A 129 -18.38 5.42 -9.24
C GLU A 129 -17.73 4.16 -9.81
N LEU A 130 -16.39 4.06 -9.72
CA LEU A 130 -15.62 2.90 -10.16
C LEU A 130 -15.57 1.76 -9.14
N ILE A 131 -16.05 2.01 -7.92
CA ILE A 131 -16.10 1.00 -6.86
C ILE A 131 -17.37 0.16 -7.03
N ASP A 132 -17.22 -1.16 -6.85
CA ASP A 132 -18.36 -2.10 -6.80
C ASP A 132 -19.53 -1.47 -5.99
N PRO A 133 -20.74 -1.41 -6.55
CA PRO A 133 -21.91 -0.82 -5.88
C PRO A 133 -22.15 -1.31 -4.44
N ARG A 134 -21.74 -2.55 -4.15
CA ARG A 134 -21.82 -3.14 -2.81
C ARG A 134 -20.88 -2.46 -1.80
N VAL A 135 -19.74 -1.99 -2.27
CA VAL A 135 -18.78 -1.24 -1.45
C VAL A 135 -19.25 0.20 -1.27
N ARG A 136 -19.86 0.79 -2.30
CA ARG A 136 -20.44 2.14 -2.27
C ARG A 136 -21.49 2.29 -1.14
N THR A 137 -22.43 1.35 -1.05
CA THR A 137 -23.48 1.37 -0.03
C THR A 137 -22.93 1.43 1.40
N ILE A 138 -21.78 0.80 1.65
CA ILE A 138 -21.14 0.76 2.96
C ILE A 138 -20.39 2.05 3.27
N PHE A 139 -19.77 2.67 2.27
CA PHE A 139 -19.16 3.99 2.43
C PHE A 139 -20.22 5.07 2.72
N ASP A 140 -21.41 4.95 2.15
CA ASP A 140 -22.52 5.86 2.42
C ASP A 140 -23.04 5.71 3.85
N VAL A 141 -23.20 4.48 4.35
CA VAL A 141 -23.57 4.18 5.73
C VAL A 141 -22.52 4.65 6.74
N MET A 142 -21.25 4.65 6.38
CA MET A 142 -20.16 5.11 7.25
C MET A 142 -19.94 6.64 7.21
N ARG A 143 -20.67 7.36 6.36
CA ARG A 143 -20.63 8.84 6.28
C ARG A 143 -21.67 9.52 7.19
N GLU A 144 -22.72 8.81 7.54
CA GLU A 144 -23.74 9.24 8.50
C GLU A 144 -23.28 8.94 9.95
#